data_483026c93d43e250a6e32cd6369e838b
#
_entry.id   483026c93d43e250a6e32cd6369e838b
#
_cell.length_a   1.000
_cell.length_b   1.000
_cell.length_c   1.000
_cell.angle_alpha   90.00
_cell.angle_beta   90.00
_cell.angle_gamma   90.00
#
_symmetry.space_group_name_H-M   'P 1'
#
loop_
_entity.id
_entity.type
_entity.pdbx_description
1 polymer ?
#
loop_
_entity_poly.entity_id
_entity_poly.type
_entity_poly.pdbx_seq_one_letter_code
_entity_poly.pdbx_strand_id
1 'polypeptide(L)' 'SRALLANTLLNETDTPPTEEELRMAFTAMRRPHLEREMRRISAQIDEASRKGDQQRSLQLTSELVRLKRAISELGRPSS' A
#
# COMPACT_ATOMS: atom_id res chain seq x y z
N SER A 1 5.93 42.97 4.35
CA SER A 1 7.22 42.47 3.97
C SER A 1 7.09 41.13 3.27
N ARG A 2 8.11 40.79 2.52
CA ARG A 2 8.05 39.56 1.73
C ARG A 2 8.05 38.31 2.56
N ALA A 3 8.73 38.36 3.67
CA ALA A 3 8.75 37.23 4.57
C ALA A 3 7.35 36.93 5.08
N LEU A 4 6.59 37.98 5.31
CA LEU A 4 5.22 37.81 5.77
C LEU A 4 4.35 37.18 4.72
N LEU A 5 4.57 37.55 3.46
CA LEU A 5 3.82 36.95 2.38
C LEU A 5 4.08 35.47 2.27
N ALA A 6 5.34 35.10 2.38
CA ALA A 6 5.69 33.68 2.33
C ALA A 6 5.06 32.93 3.48
N ASN A 7 5.06 33.53 4.65
CA ASN A 7 4.44 32.91 5.82
C ASN A 7 2.95 32.75 5.65
N THR A 8 2.33 33.73 5.02
CA THR A 8 0.89 33.66 4.79
C THR A 8 0.55 32.47 3.89
N LEU A 9 1.36 32.26 2.87
CA LEU A 9 1.14 31.11 2.00
C LEU A 9 1.31 29.80 2.76
N LEU A 10 2.30 29.73 3.60
CA LEU A 10 2.51 28.54 4.40
C LEU A 10 1.34 28.31 5.35
N ASN A 11 0.83 29.38 5.92
CA ASN A 11 -0.29 29.27 6.84
C ASN A 11 -1.54 28.74 6.16
N GLU A 12 -1.71 29.07 4.91
CA GLU A 12 -2.85 28.56 4.18
C GLU A 12 -2.79 27.04 4.01
N THR A 13 -1.58 26.52 3.96
CA THR A 13 -1.40 25.09 3.82
C THR A 13 -1.30 24.39 5.16
N ASP A 14 -1.40 25.16 6.25
CA ASP A 14 -1.27 24.62 7.59
C ASP A 14 -2.53 23.93 8.10
N THR A 15 -3.59 23.97 7.34
CA THR A 15 -4.79 23.28 7.73
C THR A 15 -4.47 21.79 7.89
N PRO A 16 -4.73 21.22 9.06
CA PRO A 16 -4.42 19.81 9.25
C PRO A 16 -5.26 18.95 8.31
N PRO A 17 -4.68 17.90 7.76
CA PRO A 17 -5.43 17.02 6.89
C PRO A 17 -6.55 16.33 7.64
N THR A 18 -7.64 16.08 6.96
CA THR A 18 -8.74 15.33 7.52
C THR A 18 -8.35 13.87 7.68
N GLU A 19 -9.12 13.14 8.46
CA GLU A 19 -8.90 11.70 8.61
C GLU A 19 -8.91 11.00 7.25
N GLU A 20 -9.83 11.42 6.42
CA GLU A 20 -9.96 10.82 5.10
C GLU A 20 -8.72 11.09 4.24
N GLU A 21 -8.23 12.33 4.30
CA GLU A 21 -7.02 12.68 3.56
C GLU A 21 -5.81 11.88 4.05
N LEU A 22 -5.69 11.71 5.36
CA LEU A 22 -4.63 10.90 5.93
C LEU A 22 -4.75 9.45 5.50
N ARG A 23 -5.97 8.93 5.50
CA ARG A 23 -6.20 7.56 5.08
C ARG A 23 -5.82 7.36 3.62
N MET A 24 -6.18 8.32 2.78
CA MET A 24 -5.83 8.24 1.37
C MET A 24 -4.32 8.31 1.17
N ALA A 25 -3.65 9.14 1.95
CA ALA A 25 -2.20 9.23 1.89
C ALA A 25 -1.56 7.91 2.30
N PHE A 26 -2.03 7.31 3.37
CA PHE A 26 -1.53 6.01 3.81
C PHE A 26 -1.77 4.94 2.76
N THR A 27 -2.95 4.94 2.17
CA THR A 27 -3.28 3.99 1.12
C THR A 27 -2.33 4.15 -0.07
N ALA A 28 -2.09 5.40 -0.46
CA ALA A 28 -1.20 5.68 -1.58
C ALA A 28 0.22 5.23 -1.31
N MET A 29 0.65 5.28 -0.05
CA MET A 29 1.99 4.84 0.32
C MET A 29 2.09 3.32 0.45
N ARG A 30 1.06 2.69 0.95
CA ARG A 30 1.08 1.25 1.21
C ARG A 30 0.84 0.42 -0.03
N ARG A 31 0.02 0.92 -0.95
CA ARG A 31 -0.33 0.16 -2.13
C ARG A 31 0.87 -0.27 -2.96
N PRO A 32 1.80 0.62 -3.32
CA PRO A 32 2.98 0.19 -4.07
C PRO A 32 3.82 -0.84 -3.34
N HIS A 33 3.91 -0.72 -2.03
CA HIS A 33 4.65 -1.68 -1.22
C HIS A 33 3.99 -3.06 -1.29
N LEU A 34 2.68 -3.11 -1.13
CA LEU A 34 1.94 -4.36 -1.17
C LEU A 34 1.99 -4.98 -2.56
N GLU A 35 1.95 -4.16 -3.60
CA GLU A 35 2.04 -4.66 -4.96
C GLU A 35 3.41 -5.27 -5.24
N ARG A 36 4.46 -4.66 -4.71
CA ARG A 36 5.81 -5.23 -4.84
C ARG A 36 5.91 -6.55 -4.10
N GLU A 37 5.32 -6.64 -2.92
CA GLU A 37 5.30 -7.89 -2.17
C GLU A 37 4.53 -8.96 -2.92
N MET A 38 3.45 -8.60 -3.55
CA MET A 38 2.68 -9.52 -4.37
C MET A 38 3.53 -10.10 -5.50
N ARG A 39 4.25 -9.25 -6.21
CA ARG A 39 5.10 -9.69 -7.31
C ARG A 39 6.21 -10.60 -6.81
N ARG A 40 6.77 -10.26 -5.65
CA ARG A 40 7.82 -11.06 -5.06
C ARG A 40 7.32 -12.45 -4.69
N ILE A 41 6.15 -12.51 -4.06
CA ILE A 41 5.56 -13.79 -3.69
C ILE A 41 5.18 -14.60 -4.92
N SER A 42 4.65 -13.96 -5.95
CA SER A 42 4.33 -14.64 -7.21
C SER A 42 5.57 -15.29 -7.81
N ALA A 43 6.70 -14.57 -7.80
CA ALA A 43 7.94 -15.13 -8.31
C ALA A 43 8.40 -16.33 -7.49
N GLN A 44 8.20 -16.26 -6.17
CA GLN A 44 8.55 -17.37 -5.29
C GLN A 44 7.65 -18.58 -5.52
N ILE A 45 6.38 -18.34 -5.80
CA ILE A 45 5.45 -19.43 -6.13
C ILE A 45 5.90 -20.13 -7.41
N ASP A 46 6.27 -19.37 -8.43
CA ASP A 46 6.76 -19.94 -9.68
C ASP A 46 7.99 -20.81 -9.43
N GLU A 47 8.89 -20.32 -8.61
CA GLU A 47 10.09 -21.08 -8.30
C GLU A 47 9.80 -22.35 -7.52
N ALA A 48 8.95 -22.26 -6.52
CA ALA A 48 8.54 -23.42 -5.76
C ALA A 48 7.86 -24.46 -6.65
N SER A 49 7.04 -23.98 -7.57
CA SER A 49 6.35 -24.84 -8.51
C SER A 49 7.34 -25.58 -9.41
N ARG A 50 8.35 -24.88 -9.89
CA ARG A 50 9.39 -25.50 -10.73
C ARG A 50 10.20 -26.54 -9.99
N LYS A 51 10.41 -26.32 -8.69
CA LYS A 51 11.13 -27.27 -7.85
C LYS A 51 10.28 -28.43 -7.39
N GLY A 52 8.98 -28.35 -7.62
CA GLY A 52 8.06 -29.38 -7.16
C GLY A 52 7.72 -29.27 -5.69
N ASP A 53 7.99 -28.14 -5.08
CA ASP A 53 7.70 -27.95 -3.65
C ASP A 53 6.27 -27.44 -3.49
N GLN A 54 5.35 -28.36 -3.48
CA GLN A 54 3.92 -28.03 -3.41
C GLN A 54 3.54 -27.40 -2.10
N GLN A 55 4.13 -27.85 -1.02
CA GLN A 55 3.81 -27.32 0.29
C GLN A 55 4.18 -25.85 0.39
N ARG A 56 5.37 -25.52 -0.09
CA ARG A 56 5.82 -24.13 -0.13
C ARG A 56 4.93 -23.28 -1.03
N SER A 57 4.59 -23.83 -2.17
CA SER A 57 3.71 -23.16 -3.14
C SER A 57 2.36 -22.83 -2.52
N LEU A 58 1.80 -23.77 -1.77
CA LEU A 58 0.52 -23.54 -1.09
C LEU A 58 0.61 -22.47 -0.03
N GLN A 59 1.68 -22.48 0.75
CA GLN A 59 1.89 -21.45 1.77
C GLN A 59 2.01 -20.07 1.14
N LEU A 60 2.77 -19.97 0.08
CA LEU A 60 2.96 -18.70 -0.62
C LEU A 60 1.66 -18.24 -1.28
N THR A 61 0.89 -19.14 -1.82
CA THR A 61 -0.41 -18.82 -2.39
C THR A 61 -1.35 -18.24 -1.33
N SER A 62 -1.31 -18.80 -0.15
CA SER A 62 -2.11 -18.32 0.97
C SER A 62 -1.71 -16.88 1.32
N GLU A 63 -0.41 -16.60 1.36
CA GLU A 63 0.07 -15.25 1.62
C GLU A 63 -0.33 -14.29 0.51
N LEU A 64 -0.28 -14.75 -0.73
CA LEU A 64 -0.68 -13.93 -1.87
C LEU A 64 -2.15 -13.53 -1.76
N VAL A 65 -3.00 -14.47 -1.37
CA VAL A 65 -4.42 -14.18 -1.19
C VAL A 65 -4.62 -13.13 -0.10
N ARG A 66 -3.88 -13.22 0.97
CA ARG A 66 -3.95 -12.21 2.03
C ARG A 66 -3.55 -10.83 1.54
N LEU A 67 -2.50 -10.77 0.75
CA LEU A 67 -2.06 -9.49 0.18
C LEU A 67 -3.09 -8.92 -0.78
N LYS A 68 -3.66 -9.75 -1.63
CA LYS A 68 -4.71 -9.30 -2.53
C LYS A 68 -5.90 -8.74 -1.79
N ARG A 69 -6.25 -9.40 -0.69
CA ARG A 69 -7.36 -8.95 0.14
C ARG A 69 -7.03 -7.61 0.80
N ALA A 70 -5.80 -7.47 1.28
CA ALA A 70 -5.36 -6.22 1.89
C ALA A 70 -5.40 -5.08 0.90
N ILE A 71 -4.94 -5.30 -0.33
CA ILE A 71 -4.97 -4.28 -1.37
C ILE A 71 -6.41 -3.91 -1.71
N SER A 72 -7.27 -4.90 -1.81
CA SER A 72 -8.68 -4.67 -2.09
C SER A 72 -9.33 -3.83 -1.00
N GLU A 73 -8.99 -4.11 0.26
CA GLU A 73 -9.54 -3.37 1.38
C GLU A 73 -9.06 -1.93 1.41
N LEU A 74 -7.84 -1.67 0.98
CA LEU A 74 -7.33 -0.31 0.90
C LEU A 74 -8.15 0.56 -0.03
N GLY A 75 -8.69 -0.03 -1.08
CA GLY A 75 -9.49 0.72 -2.04
C GLY A 75 -10.93 0.89 -1.65
N ARG A 76 -11.37 0.28 -0.56
CA ARG A 76 -12.76 0.38 -0.15
C ARG A 76 -13.00 1.61 0.71
N PRO A 77 -14.10 2.31 0.47
CA PRO A 77 -14.49 3.36 1.39
C PRO A 77 -14.83 2.72 2.74
N SER A 78 -14.43 3.38 3.81
CA SER A 78 -14.77 2.85 5.12
C SER A 78 -16.27 3.04 5.35
N SER A 79 -16.91 1.99 5.66
CA SER A 79 -18.33 2.01 5.98
C SER A 79 -18.54 2.04 7.46
#